data_0fc08bf4e8559729780e34c3094f0d77
#
_entry.id   0fc08bf4e8559729780e34c3094f0d77
#
_cell.length_a   1.000
_cell.length_b   1.000
_cell.length_c   1.000
_cell.angle_alpha   90.00
_cell.angle_beta   90.00
_cell.angle_gamma   90.00
#
_symmetry.space_group_name_H-M   'P 1'
#
loop_
_entity.id
_entity.type
_entity.pdbx_description
1 polymer ?
#
loop_
_entity_poly.entity_id
_entity_poly.type
_entity_poly.pdbx_seq_one_letter_code
_entity_poly.pdbx_strand_id
1 'polypeptide(L)'
;AVPLMSGRVTLNNGRIGISGSVLFAVNSDQLRPDGRQLLKSLVPPLQVYLGERNEMLMVSGFTDNQPVSGSNRQFADNLELSAQRSLTVTRALIEEGMPASRVFAAAFGAEQPVASNQSDSGRALNRRVEMAPVPRSGNSPAGTPADSAKP
;
A
#
# COMPACT_ATOMS: atom_id res chain seq x y z
N ALA A 1 -8.88 2.57 17.43
CA ALA A 1 -9.31 1.50 16.56
C ALA A 1 -9.18 1.93 15.09
N VAL A 2 -8.87 0.99 14.24
CA VAL A 2 -8.79 1.26 12.81
C VAL A 2 -10.19 1.51 12.29
N PRO A 3 -10.41 2.64 11.61
CA PRO A 3 -11.74 2.92 11.09
C PRO A 3 -12.03 2.05 9.88
N LEU A 4 -12.87 1.06 10.05
CA LEU A 4 -13.34 0.22 8.96
C LEU A 4 -14.59 0.84 8.38
N MET A 5 -14.39 1.80 7.50
CA MET A 5 -15.50 2.48 6.84
C MET A 5 -16.01 1.57 5.72
N SER A 6 -17.30 1.51 5.57
CA SER A 6 -17.90 0.59 4.60
C SER A 6 -17.34 0.85 3.20
N GLY A 7 -16.69 -0.15 2.64
CA GLY A 7 -16.15 -0.11 1.29
C GLY A 7 -14.92 0.74 1.08
N ARG A 8 -14.49 1.49 2.09
CA ARG A 8 -13.36 2.40 1.94
C ARG A 8 -12.06 1.81 2.50
N VAL A 9 -12.19 1.07 3.59
CA VAL A 9 -11.06 0.40 4.22
C VAL A 9 -11.50 -1.03 4.49
N THR A 10 -10.66 -1.98 4.12
CA THR A 10 -10.97 -3.39 4.36
C THR A 10 -9.81 -4.01 5.14
N LEU A 11 -10.15 -5.03 5.93
CA LEU A 11 -9.14 -5.82 6.64
C LEU A 11 -9.33 -7.26 6.23
N ASN A 12 -8.28 -7.85 5.66
CA ASN A 12 -8.37 -9.19 5.11
C ASN A 12 -7.03 -9.91 5.32
N ASN A 13 -7.03 -10.94 6.16
CA ASN A 13 -5.85 -11.76 6.41
C ASN A 13 -4.64 -10.94 6.86
N GLY A 14 -4.87 -9.97 7.74
CA GLY A 14 -3.80 -9.12 8.25
C GLY A 14 -3.39 -8.00 7.31
N ARG A 15 -4.07 -7.85 6.17
CA ARG A 15 -3.80 -6.78 5.24
C ARG A 15 -4.89 -5.73 5.31
N ILE A 16 -4.48 -4.47 5.27
CA ILE A 16 -5.39 -3.34 5.24
C ILE A 16 -5.45 -2.83 3.81
N GLY A 17 -6.65 -2.88 3.22
CA GLY A 17 -6.85 -2.34 1.88
C GLY A 17 -7.60 -1.03 1.96
N ILE A 18 -7.14 -0.04 1.19
CA ILE A 18 -7.76 1.27 1.15
C ILE A 18 -8.10 1.58 -0.29
N SER A 19 -9.36 1.96 -0.53
CA SER A 19 -9.81 2.33 -1.87
C SER A 19 -8.98 3.48 -2.42
N GLY A 20 -8.60 3.36 -3.69
CA GLY A 20 -7.84 4.41 -4.35
C GLY A 20 -8.57 5.74 -4.40
N SER A 21 -9.90 5.71 -4.47
CA SER A 21 -10.67 6.95 -4.53
C SER A 21 -10.69 7.70 -3.20
N VAL A 22 -10.44 7.02 -2.10
CA VAL A 22 -10.28 7.68 -0.80
C VAL A 22 -8.96 8.44 -0.76
N LEU A 23 -7.92 7.84 -1.32
CA LEU A 23 -6.56 8.38 -1.22
C LEU A 23 -6.25 9.39 -2.31
N PHE A 24 -6.71 9.16 -3.54
CA PHE A 24 -6.26 9.91 -4.70
C PHE A 24 -7.40 10.29 -5.62
N ALA A 25 -7.22 11.41 -6.33
CA ALA A 25 -8.07 11.73 -7.47
C ALA A 25 -7.73 10.80 -8.63
N VAL A 26 -8.61 10.75 -9.62
CA VAL A 26 -8.40 9.92 -10.81
C VAL A 26 -7.08 10.28 -11.49
N ASN A 27 -6.32 9.26 -11.84
CA ASN A 27 -5.03 9.42 -12.54
C ASN A 27 -4.04 10.32 -11.79
N SER A 28 -4.10 10.35 -10.46
CA SER A 28 -3.23 11.19 -9.65
C SER A 28 -2.51 10.37 -8.60
N ASP A 29 -1.31 10.80 -8.25
CA ASP A 29 -0.55 10.25 -7.13
C ASP A 29 -0.50 11.23 -5.96
N GLN A 30 -1.32 12.26 -5.98
CA GLN A 30 -1.37 13.26 -4.91
C GLN A 30 -2.44 12.88 -3.91
N LEU A 31 -2.07 12.84 -2.63
CA LEU A 31 -3.02 12.48 -1.58
C LEU A 31 -4.11 13.52 -1.43
N ARG A 32 -5.33 13.03 -1.36
CA ARG A 32 -6.45 13.87 -0.97
C ARG A 32 -6.41 14.12 0.53
N PRO A 33 -6.97 15.24 1.00
CA PRO A 33 -6.98 15.53 2.44
C PRO A 33 -7.59 14.40 3.28
N ASP A 34 -8.70 13.80 2.82
CA ASP A 34 -9.33 12.70 3.54
C ASP A 34 -8.40 11.49 3.62
N GLY A 35 -7.66 11.23 2.53
CA GLY A 35 -6.71 10.14 2.53
C GLY A 35 -5.59 10.38 3.52
N ARG A 36 -5.09 11.61 3.58
CA ARG A 36 -4.05 11.95 4.54
C ARG A 36 -4.51 11.75 5.98
N GLN A 37 -5.72 12.18 6.29
CA GLN A 37 -6.27 12.00 7.63
C GLN A 37 -6.42 10.54 7.99
N LEU A 38 -6.85 9.72 7.03
CA LEU A 38 -6.98 8.29 7.28
C LEU A 38 -5.62 7.68 7.59
N LEU A 39 -4.60 7.99 6.78
CA LEU A 39 -3.26 7.45 7.02
C LEU A 39 -2.72 7.89 8.37
N LYS A 40 -2.94 9.14 8.74
CA LYS A 40 -2.52 9.63 10.03
C LYS A 40 -3.15 8.84 11.17
N SER A 41 -4.42 8.48 11.03
CA SER A 41 -5.13 7.73 12.07
C SER A 41 -4.63 6.28 12.17
N LEU A 42 -4.03 5.74 11.11
CA LEU A 42 -3.55 4.38 11.11
C LEU A 42 -2.16 4.22 11.73
N VAL A 43 -1.38 5.30 11.79
CA VAL A 43 0.01 5.21 12.23
C VAL A 43 0.15 4.71 13.68
N PRO A 44 -0.57 5.26 14.68
CA PRO A 44 -0.38 4.77 16.04
C PRO A 44 -0.64 3.27 16.22
N PRO A 45 -1.78 2.71 15.74
CA PRO A 45 -1.96 1.26 15.89
C PRO A 45 -0.94 0.45 15.12
N LEU A 46 -0.49 0.93 13.96
CA LEU A 46 0.53 0.22 13.20
C LEU A 46 1.87 0.24 13.93
N GLN A 47 2.23 1.36 14.56
CA GLN A 47 3.46 1.43 15.32
C GLN A 47 3.46 0.46 16.49
N VAL A 48 2.31 0.35 17.19
CA VAL A 48 2.20 -0.59 18.30
C VAL A 48 2.37 -2.02 17.77
N TYR A 49 1.67 -2.34 16.70
CA TYR A 49 1.73 -3.68 16.12
C TYR A 49 3.15 -4.05 15.71
N LEU A 50 3.81 -3.17 14.95
CA LEU A 50 5.15 -3.45 14.45
C LEU A 50 6.20 -3.41 15.54
N GLY A 51 5.97 -2.61 16.58
CA GLY A 51 6.91 -2.50 17.68
C GLY A 51 7.10 -3.77 18.47
N GLU A 52 6.11 -4.66 18.40
CA GLU A 52 6.15 -5.93 19.11
C GLU A 52 6.62 -7.07 18.22
N ARG A 53 6.94 -6.80 16.98
CA ARG A 53 7.25 -7.82 15.99
C ARG A 53 8.48 -7.42 15.19
N ASN A 54 9.17 -8.42 14.69
CA ASN A 54 10.29 -8.19 13.79
C ASN A 54 9.80 -8.20 12.35
N GLU A 55 8.94 -7.24 12.04
CA GLU A 55 8.29 -7.15 10.74
C GLU A 55 8.39 -5.74 10.18
N MET A 56 8.23 -5.65 8.87
CA MET A 56 8.14 -4.38 8.16
C MET A 56 6.75 -4.25 7.59
N LEU A 57 6.36 -3.04 7.29
CA LEU A 57 5.08 -2.77 6.63
C LEU A 57 5.33 -2.59 5.15
N MET A 58 4.73 -3.46 4.33
CA MET A 58 4.78 -3.35 2.88
C MET A 58 3.56 -2.58 2.41
N VAL A 59 3.79 -1.49 1.70
CA VAL A 59 2.74 -0.65 1.14
C VAL A 59 2.70 -0.92 -0.35
N SER A 60 1.63 -1.55 -0.82
CA SER A 60 1.52 -2.02 -2.20
C SER A 60 0.47 -1.26 -2.97
N GLY A 61 0.80 -0.85 -4.18
CA GLY A 61 -0.13 -0.16 -5.07
C GLY A 61 -0.67 -1.09 -6.13
N PHE A 62 -1.96 -0.93 -6.45
CA PHE A 62 -2.67 -1.74 -7.44
C PHE A 62 -3.58 -0.86 -8.27
N THR A 63 -3.73 -1.20 -9.54
CA THR A 63 -4.64 -0.50 -10.45
C THR A 63 -5.64 -1.47 -11.04
N ASP A 64 -6.64 -0.93 -11.74
CA ASP A 64 -7.43 -1.76 -12.64
C ASP A 64 -6.64 -1.96 -13.94
N ASN A 65 -7.28 -2.59 -14.94
CA ASN A 65 -6.57 -2.89 -16.19
C ASN A 65 -6.80 -1.85 -17.28
N GLN A 66 -7.40 -0.72 -16.96
CA GLN A 66 -7.56 0.32 -17.96
C GLN A 66 -6.26 1.08 -18.11
N PRO A 67 -5.83 1.34 -19.34
CA PRO A 67 -4.58 2.06 -19.54
C PRO A 67 -4.63 3.46 -18.94
N VAL A 68 -3.48 3.95 -18.51
CA VAL A 68 -3.37 5.35 -18.10
C VAL A 68 -3.82 6.22 -19.25
N SER A 69 -4.56 7.28 -18.95
CA SER A 69 -5.14 8.13 -19.98
C SER A 69 -4.04 8.67 -20.91
N GLY A 70 -4.32 8.64 -22.22
CA GLY A 70 -3.39 9.15 -23.19
C GLY A 70 -3.11 10.63 -23.06
N SER A 71 -4.00 11.39 -22.45
CA SER A 71 -3.79 12.80 -22.19
C SER A 71 -2.97 13.04 -20.93
N ASN A 72 -2.81 12.02 -20.10
CA ASN A 72 -2.02 12.13 -18.88
C ASN A 72 -0.60 11.66 -19.18
N ARG A 73 0.33 12.59 -19.16
CA ARG A 73 1.73 12.30 -19.45
C ARG A 73 2.55 12.04 -18.19
N GLN A 74 1.91 12.02 -17.04
CA GLN A 74 2.61 11.90 -15.77
C GLN A 74 3.13 10.49 -15.53
N PHE A 75 2.40 9.49 -16.02
CA PHE A 75 2.76 8.09 -15.79
C PHE A 75 2.85 7.35 -17.11
N ALA A 76 3.87 6.51 -17.24
CA ALA A 76 4.07 5.71 -18.44
C ALA A 76 3.01 4.62 -18.58
N ASP A 77 2.63 4.01 -17.45
CA ASP A 77 1.69 2.89 -17.44
C ASP A 77 1.14 2.67 -16.02
N ASN A 78 0.33 1.64 -15.89
CA ASN A 78 -0.30 1.33 -14.59
C ASN A 78 0.73 0.88 -13.57
N LEU A 79 1.80 0.26 -13.99
CA LEU A 79 2.84 -0.15 -13.05
C LEU A 79 3.47 1.09 -12.41
N GLU A 80 3.80 2.09 -13.23
CA GLU A 80 4.38 3.32 -12.71
C GLU A 80 3.37 4.07 -11.83
N LEU A 81 2.11 4.13 -12.24
CA LEU A 81 1.09 4.79 -11.41
C LEU A 81 0.99 4.12 -10.05
N SER A 82 0.95 2.79 -10.02
CA SER A 82 0.87 2.07 -8.75
C SER A 82 2.11 2.28 -7.90
N ALA A 83 3.29 2.36 -8.53
CA ALA A 83 4.53 2.63 -7.82
C ALA A 83 4.52 4.02 -7.18
N GLN A 84 4.11 5.02 -7.93
CA GLN A 84 4.09 6.38 -7.41
C GLN A 84 3.05 6.54 -6.31
N ARG A 85 1.91 5.87 -6.44
CA ARG A 85 0.89 5.92 -5.40
C ARG A 85 1.35 5.24 -4.12
N SER A 86 1.97 4.07 -4.22
CA SER A 86 2.47 3.40 -3.01
C SER A 86 3.60 4.20 -2.37
N LEU A 87 4.42 4.86 -3.18
CA LEU A 87 5.48 5.70 -2.66
C LEU A 87 4.91 6.93 -1.93
N THR A 88 3.88 7.54 -2.49
CA THR A 88 3.22 8.67 -1.85
C THR A 88 2.65 8.27 -0.48
N VAL A 89 2.01 7.12 -0.41
CA VAL A 89 1.46 6.63 0.86
C VAL A 89 2.59 6.32 1.84
N THR A 90 3.65 5.68 1.36
CA THR A 90 4.80 5.36 2.21
C THR A 90 5.40 6.63 2.82
N ARG A 91 5.60 7.65 2.00
CA ARG A 91 6.14 8.92 2.49
C ARG A 91 5.21 9.59 3.49
N ALA A 92 3.91 9.54 3.23
CA ALA A 92 2.94 10.12 4.16
C ALA A 92 2.98 9.42 5.51
N LEU A 93 3.07 8.09 5.51
CA LEU A 93 3.18 7.34 6.77
C LEU A 93 4.43 7.74 7.55
N ILE A 94 5.55 7.91 6.85
CA ILE A 94 6.79 8.33 7.49
C ILE A 94 6.64 9.73 8.07
N GLU A 95 6.03 10.63 7.32
CA GLU A 95 5.81 12.00 7.80
C GLU A 95 4.90 12.05 9.01
N GLU A 96 4.00 11.07 9.14
CA GLU A 96 3.10 11.02 10.28
C GLU A 96 3.65 10.21 11.45
N GLY A 97 4.89 9.76 11.37
CA GLY A 97 5.57 9.18 12.51
C GLY A 97 6.06 7.75 12.34
N MET A 98 5.76 7.09 11.22
CA MET A 98 6.24 5.73 11.01
C MET A 98 7.76 5.74 10.79
N PRO A 99 8.52 4.88 11.46
CA PRO A 99 9.96 4.82 11.20
C PRO A 99 10.25 4.41 9.76
N ALA A 100 11.12 5.15 9.09
CA ALA A 100 11.44 4.88 7.70
C ALA A 100 12.09 3.50 7.51
N SER A 101 12.70 2.96 8.55
CA SER A 101 13.33 1.64 8.49
C SER A 101 12.32 0.49 8.57
N ARG A 102 11.04 0.79 8.80
CA ARG A 102 10.04 -0.23 9.02
C ARG A 102 8.95 -0.23 7.95
N VAL A 103 9.10 0.54 6.89
CA VAL A 103 8.08 0.63 5.84
C VAL A 103 8.75 0.71 4.48
N PHE A 104 8.14 0.08 3.47
CA PHE A 104 8.65 0.16 2.11
C PHE A 104 7.50 0.06 1.12
N ALA A 105 7.76 0.51 -0.11
CA ALA A 105 6.76 0.57 -1.17
C ALA A 105 6.93 -0.58 -2.14
N ALA A 106 5.82 -1.08 -2.66
CA ALA A 106 5.79 -2.09 -3.70
C ALA A 106 4.73 -1.72 -4.73
N ALA A 107 4.87 -2.22 -5.95
CA ALA A 107 3.96 -1.89 -7.04
C ALA A 107 3.60 -3.15 -7.80
N PHE A 108 2.31 -3.34 -8.04
CA PHE A 108 1.83 -4.51 -8.78
C PHE A 108 1.09 -4.11 -10.07
N GLY A 109 0.80 -2.84 -10.27
CA GLY A 109 0.06 -2.44 -11.45
C GLY A 109 -1.30 -3.13 -11.49
N ALA A 110 -1.66 -3.65 -12.67
CA ALA A 110 -2.94 -4.30 -12.89
C ALA A 110 -2.86 -5.82 -12.73
N GLU A 111 -1.75 -6.36 -12.26
CA GLU A 111 -1.47 -7.80 -12.34
C GLU A 111 -2.04 -8.61 -11.18
N GLN A 112 -2.65 -7.98 -10.18
CA GLN A 112 -3.18 -8.68 -9.01
C GLN A 112 -4.61 -8.22 -8.73
N PRO A 113 -5.55 -8.50 -9.64
CA PRO A 113 -6.94 -8.07 -9.43
C PRO A 113 -7.60 -8.87 -8.31
N VAL A 114 -8.46 -8.19 -7.56
CA VAL A 114 -9.30 -8.84 -6.53
C VAL A 114 -10.74 -8.93 -6.98
N ALA A 115 -11.08 -8.32 -8.12
CA ALA A 115 -12.43 -8.32 -8.65
C ALA A 115 -12.36 -8.24 -10.18
N SER A 116 -13.51 -8.38 -10.83
CA SER A 116 -13.58 -8.31 -12.29
C SER A 116 -13.26 -6.90 -12.78
N ASN A 117 -12.42 -6.81 -13.80
CA ASN A 117 -12.16 -5.54 -14.48
C ASN A 117 -13.22 -5.21 -15.52
N GLN A 118 -14.25 -6.07 -15.68
CA GLN A 118 -15.27 -5.86 -16.68
C GLN A 118 -16.43 -4.97 -16.19
N SER A 119 -16.46 -4.68 -14.89
CA SER A 119 -17.48 -3.80 -14.34
C SER A 119 -16.84 -2.62 -13.65
N ASP A 120 -17.57 -1.52 -13.58
CA ASP A 120 -17.08 -0.33 -12.88
C ASP A 120 -16.81 -0.64 -11.40
N SER A 121 -17.73 -1.38 -10.77
CA SER A 121 -17.56 -1.71 -9.36
C SER A 121 -16.35 -2.62 -9.13
N GLY A 122 -16.10 -3.56 -10.02
CA GLY A 122 -14.93 -4.43 -9.91
C GLY A 122 -13.63 -3.66 -10.09
N ARG A 123 -13.60 -2.77 -11.09
CA ARG A 123 -12.43 -1.94 -11.30
C ARG A 123 -12.16 -1.05 -10.10
N ALA A 124 -13.20 -0.52 -9.48
CA ALA A 124 -13.03 0.31 -8.28
C ALA A 124 -12.39 -0.46 -7.14
N LEU A 125 -12.74 -1.73 -6.99
CA LEU A 125 -12.13 -2.58 -5.97
C LEU A 125 -10.67 -2.88 -6.28
N ASN A 126 -10.32 -2.95 -7.56
CA ASN A 126 -8.93 -3.22 -7.95
C ASN A 126 -8.02 -2.01 -7.74
N ARG A 127 -8.56 -0.79 -7.84
CA ARG A 127 -7.79 0.43 -7.61
C ARG A 127 -7.66 0.65 -6.09
N ARG A 128 -6.53 0.22 -5.54
CA ARG A 128 -6.36 0.23 -4.09
C ARG A 128 -4.90 0.31 -3.69
N VAL A 129 -4.67 0.61 -2.43
CA VAL A 129 -3.38 0.45 -1.78
C VAL A 129 -3.60 -0.52 -0.62
N GLU A 130 -2.69 -1.48 -0.50
CA GLU A 130 -2.73 -2.45 0.60
C GLU A 130 -1.52 -2.26 1.49
N MET A 131 -1.70 -2.48 2.78
CA MET A 131 -0.61 -2.45 3.75
C MET A 131 -0.62 -3.78 4.48
N ALA A 132 0.55 -4.42 4.53
CA ALA A 132 0.67 -5.73 5.16
C ALA A 132 2.00 -5.86 5.88
N PRO A 133 2.00 -6.42 7.09
CA PRO A 133 3.27 -6.72 7.75
C PRO A 133 3.94 -7.90 7.07
N VAL A 134 5.24 -7.80 6.90
CA VAL A 134 6.04 -8.87 6.33
C VAL A 134 7.29 -9.04 7.18
N PRO A 135 7.87 -10.25 7.23
CA PRO A 135 9.08 -10.47 8.00
C PRO A 135 10.23 -9.59 7.50
N ARG A 136 11.06 -9.12 8.40
CA ARG A 136 12.26 -8.39 8.01
C ARG A 136 13.24 -9.36 7.41
N SER A 137 13.50 -9.21 6.12
CA SER A 137 14.40 -10.12 5.43
C SER A 137 15.85 -9.78 5.78
N GLY A 138 16.67 -10.82 5.79
CA GLY A 138 18.11 -10.63 6.02
C GLY A 138 18.47 -10.24 7.42
N ASN A 139 17.53 -10.19 8.31
CA ASN A 139 17.77 -9.80 9.68
C ASN A 139 17.50 -10.93 10.65
N SER A 140 17.93 -12.09 10.27
CA SER A 140 17.87 -13.21 11.18
C SER A 140 18.82 -12.97 12.29
N PRO A 141 18.33 -13.07 13.48
CA PRO A 141 19.27 -13.07 14.55
C PRO A 141 20.12 -14.29 14.38
N ALA A 142 21.10 -14.22 14.38
CA ALA A 142 21.81 -15.31 14.31
C ALA A 142 21.78 -16.26 13.35
N GLY A 143 21.51 -16.28 13.27
CA GLY A 143 21.61 -16.76 12.69
C GLY A 143 21.55 -17.08 11.79
N THR A 144 21.44 -17.28 11.61
CA THR A 144 21.40 -17.48 10.89
C THR A 144 21.66 -17.51 9.91
N PRO A 145 21.88 -17.96 9.67
CA PRO A 145 22.20 -17.91 8.77
C PRO A 145 21.99 -18.13 7.81
N ALA A 146 21.91 -18.24 7.59
CA ALA A 146 21.82 -18.22 6.99
C ALA A 146 21.99 -18.34 6.37
N ASP A 147 22.05 -18.58 6.55
CA ASP A 147 22.28 -18.42 6.28
C ASP A 147 22.62 -18.69 5.83
N SER A 148 22.63 -19.13 5.85
CA SER A 148 23.01 -19.19 5.68
C SER A 148 23.06 -19.42 4.95
N ALA A 149 23.14 -19.79 4.84
CA ALA A 149 23.28 -19.75 4.27
C ALA A 149 23.47 -19.79 3.59
N LYS A 150 23.64 -20.16 3.45
CA LYS A 150 23.81 -19.94 3.09
C LYS A 150 23.96 -19.91 2.58
N PRO A 151 24.02 -20.09 2.33
CA PRO A 151 24.17 -19.94 2.01
C PRO A 151 24.20 -19.88 1.86
#